data_f21497b0b743e9e67ac065814d6d3ec2
#
_entry.id   f21497b0b743e9e67ac065814d6d3ec2
#
_cell.length_a   1.000
_cell.length_b   1.000
_cell.length_c   1.000
_cell.angle_alpha   90.00
_cell.angle_beta   90.00
_cell.angle_gamma   90.00
#
_symmetry.space_group_name_H-M   'P 1'
#
loop_
_entity.id
_entity.type
_entity.pdbx_description
1 polymer ?
#
loop_
_entity_poly.entity_id
_entity_poly.type
_entity_poly.pdbx_seq_one_letter_code
_entity_poly.pdbx_strand_id
1 'polypeptide(L)'
;MGKRFVSLHAICIALLFMAVSCDQTFDPLQKNEDLTFSMYGVVDVHGQFSVVRVMPIGERLINTDPESNNSQVFLIHNSTGDQIAFQDSLYKFGGDTYVWNYFSSEDLSANSSYRFVAQNSEGRSSVAQINLPSELPIPTIEEYSTGFESGIFIGQSVDPIVSVKTRYFVQPVNEIGCDPEMEIVISHLDQLITYADGRYRLEVNNRSEISAALGPSVENFVINRRELLIVSSGEDWPDLSELIDLEITLPDVINNVEGGVGYVAGVAGRIIQITTPQEPC
;
A
#
# COMPACT_ATOMS: atom_id res chain seq x y z
N MET A 1 -23.87 -60.39 40.11
CA MET A 1 -24.32 -58.98 40.19
C MET A 1 -23.16 -57.94 40.06
N GLY A 2 -21.88 -58.32 40.18
CA GLY A 2 -20.76 -57.38 40.22
C GLY A 2 -20.29 -56.72 38.86
N LYS A 3 -20.54 -57.36 37.71
CA LYS A 3 -20.03 -56.87 36.43
C LYS A 3 -20.76 -55.66 35.85
N ARG A 4 -22.01 -55.40 36.22
CA ARG A 4 -22.78 -54.25 35.69
C ARG A 4 -22.47 -52.92 36.43
N PHE A 5 -22.01 -52.98 37.65
CA PHE A 5 -21.64 -51.78 38.44
C PHE A 5 -20.32 -51.16 37.96
N VAL A 6 -19.36 -51.98 37.58
CA VAL A 6 -18.05 -51.51 37.08
C VAL A 6 -18.20 -50.76 35.74
N SER A 7 -19.12 -51.19 34.87
CA SER A 7 -19.38 -50.53 33.59
C SER A 7 -20.00 -49.15 33.74
N LEU A 8 -20.89 -48.96 34.71
CA LEU A 8 -21.55 -47.67 34.94
C LEU A 8 -20.58 -46.59 35.46
N HIS A 9 -19.68 -47.00 36.39
CA HIS A 9 -18.67 -46.08 36.92
C HIS A 9 -17.64 -45.66 35.85
N ALA A 10 -17.25 -46.56 34.95
CA ALA A 10 -16.34 -46.25 33.86
C ALA A 10 -16.96 -45.25 32.87
N ILE A 11 -18.26 -45.37 32.58
CA ILE A 11 -18.98 -44.42 31.72
C ILE A 11 -19.12 -43.04 32.38
N CYS A 12 -19.42 -42.98 33.68
CA CYS A 12 -19.48 -41.70 34.42
C CYS A 12 -18.12 -40.99 34.48
N ILE A 13 -17.03 -41.73 34.66
CA ILE A 13 -15.66 -41.16 34.65
C ILE A 13 -15.30 -40.65 33.26
N ALA A 14 -15.62 -41.37 32.18
CA ALA A 14 -15.38 -40.92 30.82
C ALA A 14 -16.19 -39.67 30.46
N LEU A 15 -17.44 -39.57 30.93
CA LEU A 15 -18.27 -38.37 30.77
C LEU A 15 -17.75 -37.16 31.56
N LEU A 16 -17.18 -37.37 32.76
CA LEU A 16 -16.54 -36.31 33.53
C LEU A 16 -15.27 -35.77 32.80
N PHE A 17 -14.48 -36.63 32.19
CA PHE A 17 -13.30 -36.20 31.43
C PHE A 17 -13.67 -35.44 30.14
N MET A 18 -14.82 -35.71 29.51
CA MET A 18 -15.29 -34.95 28.38
C MET A 18 -15.84 -33.54 28.76
N ALA A 19 -16.31 -33.37 29.99
CA ALA A 19 -16.82 -32.08 30.45
C ALA A 19 -15.71 -31.08 30.84
N VAL A 20 -14.47 -31.54 31.06
CA VAL A 20 -13.33 -30.69 31.44
C VAL A 20 -12.51 -30.25 30.20
N SER A 21 -12.83 -30.78 29.01
CA SER A 21 -12.03 -30.58 27.79
C SER A 21 -12.44 -29.39 26.91
N CYS A 22 -13.31 -28.50 27.38
CA CYS A 22 -13.76 -27.36 26.59
C CYS A 22 -13.67 -26.03 27.34
N ASP A 23 -12.48 -25.70 27.82
CA ASP A 23 -12.21 -24.31 28.21
C ASP A 23 -10.93 -23.81 27.51
N GLN A 24 -10.83 -24.10 26.22
CA GLN A 24 -10.01 -23.28 25.34
C GLN A 24 -10.89 -22.08 24.96
N THR A 25 -11.00 -21.11 25.83
CA THR A 25 -11.27 -19.75 25.42
C THR A 25 -10.12 -19.39 24.48
N PHE A 26 -10.39 -19.50 23.18
CA PHE A 26 -9.55 -18.87 22.18
C PHE A 26 -9.66 -17.38 22.48
N ASP A 27 -8.69 -16.85 23.20
CA ASP A 27 -8.50 -15.41 23.34
C ASP A 27 -7.67 -14.95 22.11
N PRO A 28 -8.32 -14.54 21.01
CA PRO A 28 -7.62 -14.18 19.78
C PRO A 28 -6.85 -12.87 19.92
N LEU A 29 -7.01 -12.19 21.03
CA LEU A 29 -6.39 -10.91 21.31
C LEU A 29 -5.64 -11.00 22.64
N GLN A 30 -4.45 -11.57 22.63
CA GLN A 30 -3.52 -11.24 23.70
C GLN A 30 -3.30 -9.72 23.63
N LYS A 31 -3.78 -8.99 24.65
CA LYS A 31 -3.42 -7.58 24.82
C LYS A 31 -1.91 -7.50 24.93
N ASN A 32 -1.26 -7.19 23.85
CA ASN A 32 0.14 -6.83 23.91
C ASN A 32 0.20 -5.34 24.28
N GLU A 33 0.34 -5.08 25.59
CA GLU A 33 0.37 -3.71 26.14
C GLU A 33 1.58 -2.91 25.60
N ASP A 34 2.56 -3.60 24.99
CA ASP A 34 3.75 -3.00 24.42
C ASP A 34 3.53 -2.45 23.00
N LEU A 35 2.45 -2.86 22.32
CA LEU A 35 2.15 -2.41 20.96
C LEU A 35 1.11 -1.29 20.99
N THR A 36 1.42 -0.17 20.35
CA THR A 36 0.55 1.03 20.38
C THR A 36 -0.19 1.24 19.06
N PHE A 37 0.51 1.17 17.94
CA PHE A 37 -0.08 1.43 16.62
C PHE A 37 0.25 0.35 15.60
N SER A 38 -0.67 0.16 14.68
CA SER A 38 -0.45 -0.49 13.40
C SER A 38 -0.19 0.61 12.36
N MET A 39 0.96 0.53 11.64
CA MET A 39 1.38 1.53 10.67
C MET A 39 1.72 0.89 9.33
N TYR A 40 1.06 1.30 8.24
CA TYR A 40 1.32 0.80 6.90
C TYR A 40 1.29 1.93 5.88
N GLY A 41 2.34 2.05 5.07
CA GLY A 41 2.36 3.06 4.03
C GLY A 41 3.73 3.41 3.50
N VAL A 42 3.79 4.54 2.82
CA VAL A 42 5.01 5.06 2.21
C VAL A 42 5.22 6.53 2.52
N VAL A 43 6.49 6.92 2.58
CA VAL A 43 6.94 8.31 2.69
C VAL A 43 7.77 8.62 1.44
N ASP A 44 7.33 9.61 0.68
CA ASP A 44 7.87 9.95 -0.63
C ASP A 44 8.77 11.18 -0.59
N VAL A 45 9.92 11.11 -1.27
CA VAL A 45 10.87 12.22 -1.41
C VAL A 45 10.18 13.51 -1.89
N HIS A 46 9.23 13.41 -2.82
CA HIS A 46 8.53 14.56 -3.41
C HIS A 46 7.15 14.85 -2.77
N GLY A 47 6.80 14.16 -1.68
CA GLY A 47 5.53 14.35 -0.99
C GLY A 47 4.27 13.89 -1.75
N GLN A 48 4.38 13.49 -3.02
CA GLN A 48 3.24 13.15 -3.87
C GLN A 48 2.51 11.87 -3.42
N PHE A 49 3.25 10.94 -2.81
CA PHE A 49 2.74 9.62 -2.38
C PHE A 49 2.84 9.41 -0.86
N SER A 50 3.25 10.43 -0.09
CA SER A 50 3.42 10.31 1.36
C SER A 50 2.08 10.08 2.04
N VAL A 51 1.69 8.81 2.18
CA VAL A 51 0.48 8.38 2.87
C VAL A 51 0.78 7.16 3.74
N VAL A 52 0.51 7.29 5.03
CA VAL A 52 0.67 6.21 6.00
C VAL A 52 -0.64 6.02 6.76
N ARG A 53 -1.19 4.82 6.74
CA ARG A 53 -2.29 4.43 7.61
C ARG A 53 -1.76 4.19 9.00
N VAL A 54 -2.35 4.87 10.00
CA VAL A 54 -1.99 4.71 11.41
C VAL A 54 -3.25 4.39 12.19
N MET A 55 -3.28 3.20 12.78
CA MET A 55 -4.43 2.72 13.53
C MET A 55 -3.99 2.32 14.94
N PRO A 56 -4.67 2.78 16.00
CA PRO A 56 -4.41 2.29 17.35
C PRO A 56 -4.67 0.79 17.43
N ILE A 57 -3.76 0.06 18.08
CA ILE A 57 -3.98 -1.36 18.38
C ILE A 57 -4.86 -1.43 19.62
N GLY A 58 -6.07 -1.91 19.47
CA GLY A 58 -7.09 -1.98 20.50
C GLY A 58 -7.80 -3.33 20.53
N GLU A 59 -8.85 -3.42 21.34
CA GLU A 59 -9.66 -4.63 21.49
C GLU A 59 -10.50 -4.97 20.25
N ARG A 60 -10.63 -4.04 19.30
CA ARG A 60 -11.44 -4.24 18.10
C ARG A 60 -10.57 -4.21 16.86
N LEU A 61 -10.71 -5.23 16.02
CA LEU A 61 -10.06 -5.31 14.71
C LEU A 61 -10.64 -4.31 13.69
N ILE A 62 -11.90 -3.92 13.87
CA ILE A 62 -12.60 -2.99 12.99
C ILE A 62 -12.97 -1.75 13.80
N ASN A 63 -12.52 -0.61 13.35
CA ASN A 63 -12.92 0.64 13.96
C ASN A 63 -14.24 1.15 13.33
N THR A 64 -15.24 1.31 14.17
CA THR A 64 -16.57 1.84 13.80
C THR A 64 -16.79 3.26 14.31
N ASP A 65 -15.78 3.85 14.94
CA ASP A 65 -15.86 5.20 15.50
C ASP A 65 -15.30 6.22 14.53
N PRO A 66 -16.08 7.23 14.10
CA PRO A 66 -15.61 8.30 13.23
C PRO A 66 -14.84 9.41 13.98
N GLU A 67 -14.68 9.30 15.30
CA GLU A 67 -13.92 10.30 16.06
C GLU A 67 -12.43 10.20 15.79
N SER A 68 -11.70 11.30 15.98
CA SER A 68 -10.25 11.33 15.88
C SER A 68 -9.60 10.29 16.80
N ASN A 69 -8.59 9.58 16.32
CA ASN A 69 -7.82 8.65 17.16
C ASN A 69 -6.90 9.38 18.16
N ASN A 70 -6.96 10.73 18.22
CA ASN A 70 -6.17 11.60 19.11
C ASN A 70 -4.65 11.33 19.04
N SER A 71 -4.18 10.91 17.88
CA SER A 71 -2.77 10.62 17.63
C SER A 71 -2.09 11.80 16.94
N GLN A 72 -0.85 12.05 17.33
CA GLN A 72 0.06 12.94 16.62
C GLN A 72 0.99 12.11 15.79
N VAL A 73 1.11 12.46 14.50
CA VAL A 73 1.96 11.74 13.55
C VAL A 73 2.93 12.73 12.92
N PHE A 74 4.21 12.39 12.94
CA PHE A 74 5.26 13.25 12.43
C PHE A 74 6.47 12.47 11.96
N LEU A 75 7.22 13.10 11.08
CA LEU A 75 8.49 12.60 10.55
C LEU A 75 9.63 13.43 11.14
N ILE A 76 10.67 12.78 11.65
CA ILE A 76 11.85 13.44 12.23
C ILE A 76 13.05 13.12 11.39
N HIS A 77 13.74 14.13 10.87
CA HIS A 77 15.01 13.96 10.17
C HIS A 77 16.12 13.56 11.17
N ASN A 78 16.78 12.42 10.95
CA ASN A 78 17.69 11.84 11.94
C ASN A 78 18.93 12.71 12.24
N SER A 79 19.44 13.45 11.25
CA SER A 79 20.66 14.25 11.44
C SER A 79 20.42 15.66 11.96
N THR A 80 19.29 16.30 11.56
CA THR A 80 18.99 17.70 11.95
C THR A 80 18.04 17.79 13.13
N GLY A 81 17.19 16.77 13.32
CA GLY A 81 16.09 16.79 14.29
C GLY A 81 14.87 17.58 13.82
N ASP A 82 14.86 18.07 12.58
CA ASP A 82 13.71 18.77 12.03
C ASP A 82 12.50 17.85 11.99
N GLN A 83 11.34 18.43 12.33
CA GLN A 83 10.10 17.69 12.45
C GLN A 83 9.07 18.18 11.44
N ILE A 84 8.46 17.26 10.72
CA ILE A 84 7.38 17.49 9.75
C ILE A 84 6.12 16.81 10.26
N ALA A 85 5.06 17.58 10.47
CA ALA A 85 3.78 17.04 10.91
C ALA A 85 3.00 16.45 9.73
N PHE A 86 2.42 15.27 9.94
CA PHE A 86 1.48 14.66 9.00
C PHE A 86 0.05 15.03 9.39
N GLN A 87 -0.76 15.34 8.39
CA GLN A 87 -2.17 15.69 8.57
C GLN A 87 -3.01 14.42 8.49
N ASP A 88 -4.01 14.31 9.35
CA ASP A 88 -4.94 13.19 9.33
C ASP A 88 -6.04 13.38 8.29
N SER A 89 -6.49 12.27 7.72
CA SER A 89 -7.64 12.17 6.85
C SER A 89 -8.44 10.92 7.22
N LEU A 90 -9.62 11.14 7.76
CA LEU A 90 -10.54 10.04 8.07
C LEU A 90 -11.17 9.54 6.78
N TYR A 91 -11.00 8.26 6.51
CA TYR A 91 -11.59 7.61 5.36
C TYR A 91 -12.60 6.56 5.79
N LYS A 92 -13.83 6.65 5.25
CA LYS A 92 -14.86 5.63 5.45
C LYS A 92 -14.70 4.53 4.41
N PHE A 93 -14.42 3.33 4.87
CA PHE A 93 -14.21 2.16 4.04
C PHE A 93 -15.37 1.17 4.22
N GLY A 94 -16.19 0.98 3.25
CA GLY A 94 -17.30 0.03 3.21
C GLY A 94 -18.12 -0.11 4.52
N GLY A 95 -19.41 0.06 4.52
CA GLY A 95 -20.22 -0.01 5.75
C GLY A 95 -19.88 1.11 6.74
N ASP A 96 -19.61 0.76 7.99
CA ASP A 96 -19.24 1.69 9.06
C ASP A 96 -17.80 1.49 9.55
N THR A 97 -16.89 1.09 8.66
CA THR A 97 -15.45 0.94 8.96
C THR A 97 -14.74 2.25 8.65
N TYR A 98 -13.98 2.76 9.60
CA TYR A 98 -13.17 3.97 9.45
C TYR A 98 -11.69 3.66 9.59
N VAL A 99 -10.87 4.32 8.76
CA VAL A 99 -9.41 4.25 8.81
C VAL A 99 -8.83 5.66 8.78
N TRP A 100 -7.76 5.88 9.53
CA TRP A 100 -7.01 7.13 9.51
C TRP A 100 -5.77 6.98 8.65
N ASN A 101 -5.74 7.77 7.57
CA ASN A 101 -4.56 7.95 6.75
C ASN A 101 -3.94 9.31 7.11
N TYR A 102 -2.64 9.31 7.30
CA TYR A 102 -1.86 10.50 7.56
C TYR A 102 -1.05 10.81 6.31
N PHE A 103 -1.05 12.06 5.88
CA PHE A 103 -0.38 12.49 4.67
C PHE A 103 0.45 13.75 4.89
N SER A 104 1.47 13.93 4.06
CA SER A 104 2.25 15.14 3.95
C SER A 104 2.57 15.39 2.49
N SER A 105 2.57 16.65 2.08
CA SER A 105 2.99 17.09 0.75
C SER A 105 4.35 17.80 0.75
N GLU A 106 5.07 17.71 1.86
CA GLU A 106 6.38 18.34 1.99
C GLU A 106 7.44 17.57 1.20
N ASP A 107 8.30 18.32 0.50
CA ASP A 107 9.49 17.76 -0.14
C ASP A 107 10.52 17.37 0.92
N LEU A 108 11.06 16.18 0.78
CA LEU A 108 12.03 15.60 1.71
C LEU A 108 13.41 15.49 1.06
N SER A 109 14.45 15.42 1.87
CA SER A 109 15.81 15.22 1.39
C SER A 109 16.01 13.77 0.93
N ALA A 110 16.29 13.55 -0.35
CA ALA A 110 16.69 12.25 -0.87
C ALA A 110 17.98 11.75 -0.19
N ASN A 111 18.21 10.44 -0.19
CA ASN A 111 19.34 9.78 0.48
C ASN A 111 19.47 10.12 1.96
N SER A 112 18.36 10.37 2.64
CA SER A 112 18.33 10.76 4.04
C SER A 112 17.51 9.79 4.88
N SER A 113 17.87 9.67 6.16
CA SER A 113 17.18 8.80 7.11
C SER A 113 16.25 9.60 8.00
N TYR A 114 15.08 9.06 8.25
CA TYR A 114 14.03 9.64 9.07
C TYR A 114 13.46 8.62 10.05
N ARG A 115 12.81 9.13 11.10
CA ARG A 115 11.91 8.35 11.97
C ARG A 115 10.49 8.81 11.75
N PHE A 116 9.63 7.92 11.36
CA PHE A 116 8.19 8.14 11.33
C PHE A 116 7.61 7.74 12.68
N VAL A 117 6.98 8.68 13.36
CA VAL A 117 6.53 8.52 14.74
C VAL A 117 5.03 8.76 14.81
N ALA A 118 4.30 7.80 15.39
CA ALA A 118 2.92 7.98 15.82
C ALA A 118 2.87 7.95 17.35
N GLN A 119 2.25 8.95 17.96
CA GLN A 119 2.15 9.08 19.40
C GLN A 119 0.71 9.36 19.83
N ASN A 120 0.23 8.68 20.88
CA ASN A 120 -1.08 8.92 21.46
C ASN A 120 -1.04 10.00 22.55
N SER A 121 -2.21 10.37 23.05
CA SER A 121 -2.35 11.38 24.12
C SER A 121 -1.72 10.98 25.46
N GLU A 122 -1.46 9.69 25.68
CA GLU A 122 -0.80 9.16 26.88
C GLU A 122 0.74 9.16 26.77
N GLY A 123 1.28 9.57 25.60
CA GLY A 123 2.72 9.60 25.34
C GLY A 123 3.30 8.28 24.88
N ARG A 124 2.49 7.22 24.70
CA ARG A 124 2.95 5.97 24.09
C ARG A 124 3.13 6.15 22.58
N SER A 125 4.15 5.57 22.00
CA SER A 125 4.49 5.76 20.59
C SER A 125 4.89 4.47 19.89
N SER A 126 4.70 4.48 18.57
CA SER A 126 5.30 3.52 17.64
C SER A 126 6.20 4.28 16.66
N VAL A 127 7.33 3.67 16.29
CA VAL A 127 8.36 4.32 15.49
C VAL A 127 8.80 3.41 14.36
N ALA A 128 8.81 3.91 13.11
CA ALA A 128 9.46 3.23 11.99
C ALA A 128 10.70 4.00 11.56
N GLN A 129 11.81 3.29 11.36
CA GLN A 129 13.01 3.85 10.71
C GLN A 129 12.80 3.80 9.20
N ILE A 130 13.07 4.91 8.52
CA ILE A 130 12.87 5.05 7.08
C ILE A 130 14.13 5.60 6.44
N ASN A 131 14.61 4.94 5.39
CA ASN A 131 15.67 5.45 4.53
C ASN A 131 15.05 5.88 3.20
N LEU A 132 15.11 7.17 2.89
CA LEU A 132 14.63 7.67 1.61
C LEU A 132 15.66 7.34 0.51
N PRO A 133 15.20 6.84 -0.64
CA PRO A 133 16.07 6.54 -1.78
C PRO A 133 16.62 7.81 -2.41
N SER A 134 17.46 7.65 -3.42
CA SER A 134 17.87 8.73 -4.32
C SER A 134 16.69 9.25 -5.13
N GLU A 135 16.81 10.48 -5.64
CA GLU A 135 15.81 11.02 -6.56
C GLU A 135 15.69 10.16 -7.81
N LEU A 136 14.45 9.89 -8.20
CA LEU A 136 14.16 9.18 -9.43
C LEU A 136 14.44 10.09 -10.65
N PRO A 137 15.24 9.65 -11.64
CA PRO A 137 15.43 10.40 -12.88
C PRO A 137 14.09 10.66 -13.60
N ILE A 138 13.97 11.81 -14.24
CA ILE A 138 12.81 12.12 -15.08
C ILE A 138 12.84 11.22 -16.31
N PRO A 139 11.83 10.37 -16.53
CA PRO A 139 11.79 9.51 -17.72
C PRO A 139 11.59 10.28 -19.00
N THR A 140 12.13 9.73 -20.08
CA THR A 140 11.86 10.19 -21.44
C THR A 140 10.78 9.32 -22.07
N ILE A 141 9.79 9.95 -22.67
CA ILE A 141 8.67 9.27 -23.34
C ILE A 141 8.79 9.55 -24.84
N GLU A 142 8.88 8.46 -25.63
CA GLU A 142 8.88 8.52 -27.09
C GLU A 142 7.55 7.94 -27.60
N GLU A 143 6.76 8.75 -28.27
CA GLU A 143 5.53 8.29 -28.92
C GLU A 143 5.86 7.81 -30.34
N TYR A 144 5.39 6.61 -30.66
CA TYR A 144 5.56 6.05 -31.99
C TYR A 144 4.47 6.58 -32.94
N SER A 145 4.73 6.46 -34.23
CA SER A 145 3.89 7.03 -35.29
C SER A 145 2.42 6.59 -35.31
N THR A 146 2.08 5.53 -34.59
CA THR A 146 0.71 5.05 -34.46
C THR A 146 -0.13 5.86 -33.47
N GLY A 147 0.50 6.68 -32.61
CA GLY A 147 -0.17 7.44 -31.54
C GLY A 147 -0.71 6.59 -30.38
N PHE A 148 -0.62 5.26 -30.47
CA PHE A 148 -1.08 4.33 -29.42
C PHE A 148 0.05 3.58 -28.74
N GLU A 149 1.24 3.63 -29.30
CA GLU A 149 2.42 2.97 -28.75
C GLU A 149 3.43 3.99 -28.27
N SER A 150 4.02 3.73 -27.10
CA SER A 150 5.00 4.62 -26.49
C SER A 150 6.15 3.80 -25.92
N GLY A 151 7.38 4.25 -26.17
CA GLY A 151 8.56 3.80 -25.43
C GLY A 151 8.82 4.71 -24.26
N ILE A 152 8.96 4.15 -23.07
CA ILE A 152 9.26 4.86 -21.83
C ILE A 152 10.68 4.48 -21.43
N PHE A 153 11.57 5.47 -21.35
CA PHE A 153 12.96 5.29 -20.96
C PHE A 153 13.21 5.99 -19.64
N ILE A 154 13.59 5.21 -18.63
CA ILE A 154 14.01 5.71 -17.32
C ILE A 154 15.53 5.69 -17.31
N GLY A 155 16.14 6.84 -16.97
CA GLY A 155 17.59 6.95 -16.83
C GLY A 155 18.15 6.01 -15.78
N GLN A 156 19.47 5.99 -15.64
CA GLN A 156 20.12 5.19 -14.62
C GLN A 156 19.59 5.56 -13.23
N SER A 157 18.98 4.60 -12.56
CA SER A 157 18.59 4.71 -11.15
C SER A 157 19.53 3.89 -10.29
N VAL A 158 19.94 4.43 -9.16
CA VAL A 158 20.74 3.70 -8.16
C VAL A 158 19.84 2.72 -7.42
N ASP A 159 18.61 3.15 -7.16
CA ASP A 159 17.63 2.39 -6.41
C ASP A 159 16.68 1.63 -7.34
N PRO A 160 16.20 0.45 -6.95
CA PRO A 160 15.33 -0.37 -7.78
C PRO A 160 13.98 0.29 -8.02
N ILE A 161 13.43 0.11 -9.22
CA ILE A 161 12.05 0.47 -9.53
C ILE A 161 11.12 -0.59 -8.94
N VAL A 162 10.21 -0.19 -8.07
CA VAL A 162 9.27 -1.07 -7.35
C VAL A 162 7.83 -0.94 -7.84
N SER A 163 7.53 0.11 -8.60
CA SER A 163 6.21 0.25 -9.24
C SER A 163 6.32 1.08 -10.51
N VAL A 164 5.69 0.60 -11.58
CA VAL A 164 5.43 1.35 -12.81
C VAL A 164 3.97 1.11 -13.19
N LYS A 165 3.20 2.18 -13.30
CA LYS A 165 1.78 2.10 -13.65
C LYS A 165 1.43 3.19 -14.66
N THR A 166 0.56 2.86 -15.61
CA THR A 166 -0.11 3.86 -16.44
C THR A 166 -1.54 4.03 -15.94
N ARG A 167 -1.95 5.27 -15.76
CA ARG A 167 -3.31 5.65 -15.42
C ARG A 167 -3.94 6.35 -16.60
N TYR A 168 -5.01 5.79 -17.11
CA TYR A 168 -5.78 6.29 -18.23
C TYR A 168 -7.10 6.86 -17.73
N PHE A 169 -7.45 8.05 -18.20
CA PHE A 169 -8.77 8.63 -18.03
C PHE A 169 -9.47 8.55 -19.38
N VAL A 170 -10.42 7.65 -19.51
CA VAL A 170 -11.02 7.29 -20.79
C VAL A 170 -12.54 7.50 -20.78
N GLN A 171 -13.06 7.87 -21.93
CA GLN A 171 -14.49 7.93 -22.17
C GLN A 171 -14.86 6.94 -23.28
N PRO A 172 -15.65 5.90 -22.99
CA PRO A 172 -16.21 5.05 -24.03
C PRO A 172 -17.14 5.87 -24.92
N VAL A 173 -17.07 5.60 -26.21
CA VAL A 173 -17.91 6.27 -27.25
C VAL A 173 -18.88 5.25 -27.81
N ASN A 174 -20.16 5.59 -27.80
CA ASN A 174 -21.23 4.80 -28.38
C ASN A 174 -22.00 5.60 -29.43
N GLU A 175 -23.01 4.99 -30.06
CA GLU A 175 -23.83 5.64 -31.11
C GLU A 175 -24.59 6.88 -30.63
N ILE A 176 -24.77 7.05 -29.32
CA ILE A 176 -25.56 8.14 -28.71
C ILE A 176 -24.65 9.28 -28.25
N GLY A 177 -23.35 9.02 -28.05
CA GLY A 177 -22.37 10.00 -27.56
C GLY A 177 -21.31 9.36 -26.67
N CYS A 178 -20.80 10.11 -25.71
CA CYS A 178 -19.78 9.65 -24.78
C CYS A 178 -20.37 9.27 -23.43
N ASP A 179 -19.95 8.14 -22.93
CA ASP A 179 -20.25 7.71 -21.56
C ASP A 179 -19.43 8.54 -20.52
N PRO A 180 -19.74 8.47 -19.23
CA PRO A 180 -18.94 9.11 -18.20
C PRO A 180 -17.47 8.66 -18.25
N GLU A 181 -16.56 9.60 -17.93
CA GLU A 181 -15.13 9.31 -17.81
C GLU A 181 -14.89 8.25 -16.73
N MET A 182 -14.01 7.31 -17.04
CA MET A 182 -13.56 6.27 -16.10
C MET A 182 -12.04 6.22 -16.02
N GLU A 183 -11.56 5.80 -14.86
CA GLU A 183 -10.13 5.60 -14.60
C GLU A 183 -9.77 4.13 -14.79
N ILE A 184 -8.70 3.88 -15.55
CA ILE A 184 -8.11 2.55 -15.73
C ILE A 184 -6.65 2.63 -15.30
N VAL A 185 -6.23 1.74 -14.41
CA VAL A 185 -4.85 1.65 -13.91
C VAL A 185 -4.25 0.32 -14.33
N ILE A 186 -3.14 0.37 -15.06
CA ILE A 186 -2.41 -0.81 -15.53
C ILE A 186 -1.03 -0.84 -14.88
N SER A 187 -0.64 -1.98 -14.32
CA SER A 187 0.71 -2.20 -13.78
C SER A 187 1.61 -2.82 -14.84
N HIS A 188 2.85 -2.33 -14.90
CA HIS A 188 3.84 -2.74 -15.91
C HIS A 188 5.17 -3.23 -15.30
N LEU A 189 5.22 -3.44 -13.99
CA LEU A 189 6.47 -3.77 -13.33
C LEU A 189 7.13 -5.04 -13.89
N ASP A 190 6.33 -6.05 -14.22
CA ASP A 190 6.74 -7.33 -14.81
C ASP A 190 7.18 -7.21 -16.28
N GLN A 191 6.82 -6.11 -16.96
CA GLN A 191 7.18 -5.82 -18.35
C GLN A 191 8.41 -4.91 -18.48
N LEU A 192 8.92 -4.42 -17.34
CA LEU A 192 10.03 -3.48 -17.31
C LEU A 192 11.34 -4.18 -17.67
N ILE A 193 11.97 -3.75 -18.76
CA ILE A 193 13.26 -4.25 -19.20
C ILE A 193 14.36 -3.49 -18.47
N THR A 194 15.18 -4.21 -17.71
CA THR A 194 16.33 -3.64 -17.01
C THR A 194 17.61 -3.90 -17.80
N TYR A 195 18.38 -2.84 -18.09
CA TYR A 195 19.68 -2.93 -18.73
C TYR A 195 20.80 -3.07 -17.70
N ALA A 196 21.92 -3.67 -18.12
CA ALA A 196 23.08 -3.91 -17.23
C ALA A 196 23.71 -2.62 -16.64
N ASP A 197 23.44 -1.46 -17.25
CA ASP A 197 23.90 -0.15 -16.79
C ASP A 197 22.90 0.57 -15.85
N GLY A 198 21.85 -0.12 -15.39
CA GLY A 198 20.84 0.43 -14.48
C GLY A 198 19.79 1.31 -15.15
N ARG A 199 19.74 1.36 -16.46
CA ARG A 199 18.62 2.00 -17.19
C ARG A 199 17.46 1.03 -17.34
N TYR A 200 16.27 1.59 -17.55
CA TYR A 200 15.04 0.81 -17.73
C TYR A 200 14.32 1.25 -19.01
N ARG A 201 13.61 0.30 -19.61
CA ARG A 201 12.73 0.55 -20.75
C ARG A 201 11.42 -0.19 -20.58
N LEU A 202 10.33 0.49 -20.92
CA LEU A 202 8.99 -0.08 -20.98
C LEU A 202 8.36 0.27 -22.34
N GLU A 203 7.70 -0.68 -22.97
CA GLU A 203 6.87 -0.45 -24.16
C GLU A 203 5.40 -0.60 -23.77
N VAL A 204 4.61 0.42 -24.06
CA VAL A 204 3.20 0.50 -23.71
C VAL A 204 2.37 0.59 -24.97
N ASN A 205 1.37 -0.27 -25.12
CA ASN A 205 0.36 -0.18 -26.17
C ASN A 205 -0.98 0.22 -25.55
N ASN A 206 -1.23 1.52 -25.52
CA ASN A 206 -2.41 2.11 -24.87
C ASN A 206 -3.73 1.52 -25.39
N ARG A 207 -3.83 1.28 -26.70
CA ARG A 207 -5.08 0.78 -27.29
C ARG A 207 -5.40 -0.65 -26.83
N SER A 208 -4.40 -1.53 -26.87
CA SER A 208 -4.60 -2.92 -26.44
C SER A 208 -4.91 -3.03 -24.95
N GLU A 209 -4.23 -2.24 -24.12
CA GLU A 209 -4.41 -2.21 -22.68
C GLU A 209 -5.80 -1.72 -22.28
N ILE A 210 -6.22 -0.58 -22.84
CA ILE A 210 -7.54 -0.02 -22.56
C ILE A 210 -8.64 -0.97 -23.08
N SER A 211 -8.49 -1.51 -24.31
CA SER A 211 -9.46 -2.46 -24.86
C SER A 211 -9.59 -3.72 -24.01
N ALA A 212 -8.48 -4.24 -23.48
CA ALA A 212 -8.49 -5.39 -22.57
C ALA A 212 -9.22 -5.07 -21.25
N ALA A 213 -9.05 -3.87 -20.71
CA ALA A 213 -9.69 -3.44 -19.47
C ALA A 213 -11.19 -3.15 -19.64
N LEU A 214 -11.61 -2.54 -20.76
CA LEU A 214 -13.01 -2.22 -21.04
C LEU A 214 -13.82 -3.44 -21.51
N GLY A 215 -13.13 -4.47 -22.04
CA GLY A 215 -13.75 -5.67 -22.58
C GLY A 215 -14.28 -5.50 -24.00
N PRO A 216 -14.78 -6.60 -24.62
CA PRO A 216 -15.11 -6.66 -26.05
C PRO A 216 -16.35 -5.86 -26.46
N SER A 217 -17.11 -5.34 -25.51
CA SER A 217 -18.31 -4.54 -25.79
C SER A 217 -18.01 -3.08 -26.12
N VAL A 218 -16.79 -2.62 -25.88
CA VAL A 218 -16.36 -1.23 -26.13
C VAL A 218 -15.40 -1.20 -27.32
N GLU A 219 -15.89 -0.80 -28.49
CA GLU A 219 -15.09 -0.74 -29.71
C GLU A 219 -14.31 0.58 -29.84
N ASN A 220 -14.89 1.66 -29.31
CA ASN A 220 -14.32 3.01 -29.43
C ASN A 220 -14.25 3.70 -28.08
N PHE A 221 -13.17 4.48 -27.88
CA PHE A 221 -12.98 5.30 -26.70
C PHE A 221 -12.08 6.50 -27.03
N VAL A 222 -12.18 7.53 -26.21
CA VAL A 222 -11.29 8.69 -26.21
C VAL A 222 -10.44 8.67 -24.95
N ILE A 223 -9.16 8.96 -25.08
CA ILE A 223 -8.25 9.11 -23.94
C ILE A 223 -8.13 10.59 -23.61
N ASN A 224 -8.79 11.03 -22.53
CA ASN A 224 -8.77 12.43 -22.12
C ASN A 224 -7.44 12.82 -21.46
N ARG A 225 -6.89 11.92 -20.64
CA ARG A 225 -5.65 12.11 -19.92
C ARG A 225 -4.95 10.78 -19.70
N ARG A 226 -3.63 10.84 -19.73
CA ARG A 226 -2.77 9.70 -19.44
C ARG A 226 -1.66 10.13 -18.49
N GLU A 227 -1.41 9.35 -17.48
CA GLU A 227 -0.38 9.60 -16.47
C GLU A 227 0.49 8.36 -16.31
N LEU A 228 1.79 8.56 -16.22
CA LEU A 228 2.76 7.53 -15.87
C LEU A 228 3.16 7.74 -14.41
N LEU A 229 2.98 6.71 -13.59
CA LEU A 229 3.39 6.66 -12.20
C LEU A 229 4.60 5.72 -12.10
N ILE A 230 5.72 6.24 -11.63
CA ILE A 230 6.94 5.46 -11.41
C ILE A 230 7.37 5.67 -9.98
N VAL A 231 7.76 4.59 -9.30
CA VAL A 231 8.22 4.61 -7.92
C VAL A 231 9.48 3.77 -7.81
N SER A 232 10.54 4.35 -7.26
CA SER A 232 11.72 3.62 -6.78
C SER A 232 11.71 3.58 -5.26
N SER A 233 12.40 2.60 -4.67
CA SER A 233 12.53 2.47 -3.22
C SER A 233 13.95 2.05 -2.86
N GLY A 234 14.40 2.42 -1.66
CA GLY A 234 15.71 2.08 -1.15
C GLY A 234 15.86 0.61 -0.79
N GLU A 235 17.02 0.27 -0.21
CA GLU A 235 17.39 -1.10 0.18
C GLU A 235 16.44 -1.72 1.22
N ASP A 236 15.73 -0.88 1.97
CA ASP A 236 14.77 -1.33 3.00
C ASP A 236 13.44 -1.84 2.40
N TRP A 237 13.25 -1.79 1.08
CA TRP A 237 12.02 -2.32 0.47
C TRP A 237 11.92 -3.82 0.67
N PRO A 238 10.81 -4.33 1.22
CA PRO A 238 10.70 -5.75 1.51
C PRO A 238 10.67 -6.55 0.21
N ASP A 239 11.46 -7.62 0.18
CA ASP A 239 11.32 -8.61 -0.89
C ASP A 239 10.08 -9.46 -0.64
N LEU A 240 9.03 -9.18 -1.40
CA LEU A 240 7.77 -9.88 -1.32
C LEU A 240 7.71 -11.10 -2.25
N SER A 241 8.75 -11.36 -3.03
CA SER A 241 8.73 -12.38 -4.09
C SER A 241 8.63 -13.81 -3.56
N GLU A 242 9.10 -14.05 -2.34
CA GLU A 242 9.06 -15.36 -1.68
C GLU A 242 7.86 -15.55 -0.75
N LEU A 243 7.04 -14.49 -0.54
CA LEU A 243 5.93 -14.54 0.39
C LEU A 243 4.64 -15.02 -0.30
N ILE A 244 3.96 -15.94 0.34
CA ILE A 244 2.60 -16.30 -0.03
C ILE A 244 1.67 -15.19 0.47
N ASP A 245 0.63 -14.84 -0.28
CA ASP A 245 -0.30 -13.73 0.03
C ASP A 245 -0.80 -13.70 1.49
N LEU A 246 -0.93 -14.86 2.12
CA LEU A 246 -1.35 -15.00 3.51
C LEU A 246 -0.25 -14.60 4.52
N GLU A 247 1.02 -14.77 4.17
CA GLU A 247 2.16 -14.49 5.06
C GLU A 247 2.43 -13.00 5.18
N ILE A 248 2.10 -12.21 4.15
CA ILE A 248 2.26 -10.75 4.13
C ILE A 248 1.45 -10.08 5.25
N THR A 249 0.37 -10.72 5.68
CA THR A 249 -0.51 -10.19 6.75
C THR A 249 -0.05 -10.54 8.16
N LEU A 250 0.98 -11.37 8.31
CA LEU A 250 1.50 -11.75 9.61
C LEU A 250 2.45 -10.67 10.15
N PRO A 251 2.26 -10.20 11.38
CA PRO A 251 3.05 -9.11 11.97
C PRO A 251 4.56 -9.37 12.02
N ASP A 252 4.96 -10.63 12.09
CA ASP A 252 6.37 -11.01 12.26
C ASP A 252 7.12 -11.17 10.92
N VAL A 253 6.41 -11.16 9.79
CA VAL A 253 7.02 -11.42 8.48
C VAL A 253 7.58 -10.13 7.86
N ILE A 254 6.82 -9.04 7.96
CA ILE A 254 7.24 -7.73 7.48
C ILE A 254 6.91 -6.70 8.54
N ASN A 255 7.89 -6.33 9.35
CA ASN A 255 7.72 -5.34 10.39
C ASN A 255 8.98 -4.49 10.55
N ASN A 256 8.86 -3.16 10.39
CA ASN A 256 9.90 -2.21 10.75
C ASN A 256 9.43 -1.18 11.78
N VAL A 257 8.34 -1.51 12.51
CA VAL A 257 7.70 -0.62 13.49
C VAL A 257 8.05 -1.08 14.90
N GLU A 258 8.87 -0.32 15.60
CA GLU A 258 9.16 -0.51 17.03
C GLU A 258 7.98 -0.01 17.87
N GLY A 259 7.56 -0.78 18.87
CA GLY A 259 6.38 -0.47 19.70
C GLY A 259 5.06 -0.53 18.95
N GLY A 260 5.02 -1.24 17.82
CA GLY A 260 3.85 -1.39 16.96
C GLY A 260 3.99 -2.55 15.98
N VAL A 261 3.09 -2.60 15.01
CA VAL A 261 3.13 -3.57 13.91
C VAL A 261 2.97 -2.86 12.58
N GLY A 262 3.58 -3.41 11.54
CA GLY A 262 3.41 -2.91 10.18
C GLY A 262 4.71 -2.54 9.49
N TYR A 263 4.57 -1.81 8.40
CA TYR A 263 5.70 -1.45 7.56
C TYR A 263 5.51 -0.06 6.94
N VAL A 264 6.50 0.81 7.12
CA VAL A 264 6.55 2.13 6.50
C VAL A 264 7.83 2.24 5.68
N ALA A 265 7.69 2.43 4.37
CA ALA A 265 8.82 2.48 3.44
C ALA A 265 9.12 3.88 2.94
N GLY A 266 10.41 4.15 2.67
CA GLY A 266 10.85 5.32 1.91
C GLY A 266 10.78 5.06 0.41
N VAL A 267 10.22 6.00 -0.35
CA VAL A 267 10.11 5.92 -1.81
C VAL A 267 10.48 7.24 -2.48
N ALA A 268 10.82 7.18 -3.77
CA ALA A 268 10.88 8.34 -4.65
C ALA A 268 9.91 8.12 -5.80
N GLY A 269 8.80 8.84 -5.80
CA GLY A 269 7.74 8.70 -6.77
C GLY A 269 7.69 9.87 -7.74
N ARG A 270 7.22 9.61 -8.98
CA ARG A 270 6.91 10.64 -9.98
C ARG A 270 5.61 10.34 -10.69
N ILE A 271 4.79 11.37 -10.86
CA ILE A 271 3.63 11.36 -11.75
C ILE A 271 3.95 12.25 -12.94
N ILE A 272 3.88 11.68 -14.14
CA ILE A 272 4.19 12.38 -15.37
C ILE A 272 2.96 12.35 -16.25
N GLN A 273 2.44 13.53 -16.60
CA GLN A 273 1.37 13.63 -17.56
C GLN A 273 1.92 13.41 -18.98
N ILE A 274 1.28 12.50 -19.69
CA ILE A 274 1.60 12.21 -21.08
C ILE A 274 0.53 12.88 -21.95
N THR A 275 0.98 13.71 -22.89
CA THR A 275 0.07 14.40 -23.81
C THR A 275 -0.75 13.39 -24.62
N THR A 276 -2.03 13.60 -24.70
CA THR A 276 -2.93 12.79 -25.54
C THR A 276 -3.26 13.56 -26.82
N PRO A 277 -3.15 12.95 -28.01
CA PRO A 277 -3.39 13.64 -29.27
C PRO A 277 -4.87 13.79 -29.63
N GLN A 278 -5.79 13.31 -28.81
CA GLN A 278 -7.24 13.31 -29.10
C GLN A 278 -7.96 14.43 -28.38
N GLU A 279 -8.89 15.08 -29.08
CA GLU A 279 -9.81 16.03 -28.47
C GLU A 279 -10.82 15.27 -27.58
N PRO A 280 -11.11 15.81 -26.39
CA PRO A 280 -12.14 15.22 -25.53
C PRO A 280 -13.50 15.28 -26.22
N CYS A 281 -14.34 14.32 -25.93
CA CYS A 281 -15.74 14.38 -26.24
C CYS A 281 -16.38 15.60 -25.53
#